data_087b5023a59d359504fcb560d618d85d
#
_entry.id   087b5023a59d359504fcb560d618d85d
#
_cell.length_a   1.000
_cell.length_b   1.000
_cell.length_c   1.000
_cell.angle_alpha   90.00
_cell.angle_beta   90.00
_cell.angle_gamma   90.00
#
_symmetry.space_group_name_H-M   'P 1'
#
loop_
_entity.id
_entity.type
_entity.pdbx_description
1 polymer ?
#
loop_
_entity_poly.entity_id
_entity_poly.type
_entity_poly.pdbx_seq_one_letter_code
_entity_poly.pdbx_strand_id
1 'polypeptide(L)'
;MDAGTPALSRGLAVLRALAGSGEGLTAAELAVRAGAPRATLYRILRTLVSEGYAAAAPGAGGRYVLGPAARSLGAPPGEPPDLAAVARPAMEALAARLGETVKLVVREGMEAVTLAVAIPRREACIASRVGTRLPLHVGASQRLLLAHAPEAVRRAVLAGPLPRVASRTITSSARLARDLASLAGRRDLAGHDEGVEGVGATAALVGAPPAEPRAALVAVYVFASQGARRLREIRARTVETADAVTRLLGTR
;
A
#
# COMPACT_ATOMS: atom_id res chain seq x y z
N MET A 1 8.79 -45.94 4.48
CA MET A 1 9.05 -44.55 4.89
C MET A 1 9.66 -43.84 3.69
N ASP A 2 8.84 -43.11 3.00
CA ASP A 2 9.25 -42.40 1.77
C ASP A 2 10.21 -41.27 2.16
N ALA A 3 11.47 -41.35 1.71
CA ALA A 3 12.49 -40.35 1.97
C ALA A 3 12.17 -39.12 1.10
N GLY A 4 11.40 -38.20 1.65
CA GLY A 4 11.07 -36.95 0.99
C GLY A 4 12.32 -36.25 0.41
N THR A 5 12.13 -35.49 -0.68
CA THR A 5 13.24 -34.79 -1.37
C THR A 5 13.97 -33.83 -0.43
N PRO A 6 15.24 -34.12 -0.01
CA PRO A 6 15.92 -33.33 1.03
C PRO A 6 16.06 -31.85 0.70
N ALA A 7 16.17 -31.51 -0.59
CA ALA A 7 16.26 -30.11 -1.06
C ALA A 7 14.95 -29.36 -0.85
N LEU A 8 13.81 -30.01 -1.13
CA LEU A 8 12.49 -29.43 -0.91
C LEU A 8 12.20 -29.20 0.58
N SER A 9 12.50 -30.21 1.42
CA SER A 9 12.32 -30.12 2.87
C SER A 9 13.12 -28.96 3.47
N ARG A 10 14.38 -28.76 3.03
CA ARG A 10 15.21 -27.64 3.45
C ARG A 10 14.69 -26.30 2.93
N GLY A 11 14.19 -26.25 1.69
CA GLY A 11 13.55 -25.05 1.14
C GLY A 11 12.33 -24.61 1.95
N LEU A 12 11.46 -25.55 2.30
CA LEU A 12 10.30 -25.31 3.16
C LEU A 12 10.71 -24.88 4.58
N ALA A 13 11.81 -25.44 5.12
CA ALA A 13 12.33 -25.01 6.42
C ALA A 13 12.85 -23.56 6.39
N VAL A 14 13.50 -23.15 5.30
CA VAL A 14 13.92 -21.75 5.08
C VAL A 14 12.71 -20.83 5.04
N LEU A 15 11.66 -21.18 4.29
CA LEU A 15 10.44 -20.37 4.22
C LEU A 15 9.73 -20.24 5.58
N ARG A 16 9.63 -21.34 6.35
CA ARG A 16 9.09 -21.28 7.72
C ARG A 16 9.91 -20.40 8.65
N ALA A 17 11.25 -20.44 8.56
CA ALA A 17 12.12 -19.60 9.36
C ALA A 17 11.93 -18.10 9.04
N LEU A 18 11.78 -17.77 7.74
CA LEU A 18 11.50 -16.40 7.29
C LEU A 18 10.12 -15.92 7.73
N ALA A 19 9.10 -16.81 7.71
CA ALA A 19 7.74 -16.47 8.14
C ALA A 19 7.66 -16.06 9.62
N GLY A 20 8.50 -16.65 10.47
CA GLY A 20 8.58 -16.34 11.89
C GLY A 20 9.46 -15.13 12.24
N SER A 21 10.02 -14.40 11.25
CA SER A 21 10.94 -13.29 11.49
C SER A 21 10.43 -11.99 10.86
N GLY A 22 10.03 -11.03 11.69
CA GLY A 22 9.56 -9.70 11.23
C GLY A 22 10.67 -8.83 10.61
N GLU A 23 11.94 -9.03 11.03
CA GLU A 23 13.08 -8.22 10.58
C GLU A 23 13.96 -8.92 9.51
N GLY A 24 13.55 -10.12 9.10
CA GLY A 24 14.34 -10.96 8.21
C GLY A 24 15.50 -11.67 8.91
N LEU A 25 16.15 -12.60 8.19
CA LEU A 25 17.25 -13.43 8.68
C LEU A 25 18.44 -13.38 7.73
N THR A 26 19.64 -13.42 8.27
CA THR A 26 20.88 -13.58 7.49
C THR A 26 21.00 -15.02 6.97
N ALA A 27 21.83 -15.22 5.95
CA ALA A 27 22.11 -16.57 5.44
C ALA A 27 22.72 -17.49 6.54
N ALA A 28 23.49 -16.96 7.47
CA ALA A 28 24.05 -17.73 8.58
C ALA A 28 22.96 -18.22 9.55
N GLU A 29 22.03 -17.34 9.94
CA GLU A 29 20.89 -17.68 10.80
C GLU A 29 19.95 -18.69 10.12
N LEU A 30 19.73 -18.56 8.83
CA LEU A 30 18.92 -19.48 8.03
C LEU A 30 19.58 -20.87 7.91
N ALA A 31 20.92 -20.95 7.76
CA ALA A 31 21.64 -22.21 7.70
C ALA A 31 21.43 -23.03 8.99
N VAL A 32 21.51 -22.38 10.14
CA VAL A 32 21.28 -23.01 11.45
C VAL A 32 19.83 -23.48 11.58
N ARG A 33 18.85 -22.59 11.29
CA ARG A 33 17.42 -22.91 11.47
C ARG A 33 16.90 -23.96 10.50
N ALA A 34 17.44 -24.00 9.28
CA ALA A 34 17.04 -24.98 8.26
C ALA A 34 17.86 -26.28 8.30
N GLY A 35 18.87 -26.38 9.17
CA GLY A 35 19.77 -27.54 9.23
C GLY A 35 20.48 -27.79 7.90
N ALA A 36 20.85 -26.74 7.16
CA ALA A 36 21.42 -26.84 5.83
C ALA A 36 22.89 -26.38 5.80
N PRO A 37 23.80 -27.15 5.14
CA PRO A 37 25.16 -26.67 4.89
C PRO A 37 25.10 -25.36 4.08
N ARG A 38 26.06 -24.43 4.36
CA ARG A 38 26.07 -23.10 3.73
C ARG A 38 25.96 -23.13 2.20
N ALA A 39 26.71 -24.00 1.52
CA ALA A 39 26.68 -24.12 0.07
C ALA A 39 25.29 -24.53 -0.45
N THR A 40 24.61 -25.46 0.25
CA THR A 40 23.25 -25.90 -0.07
C THR A 40 22.25 -24.76 0.18
N LEU A 41 22.39 -24.03 1.29
CA LEU A 41 21.52 -22.90 1.61
C LEU A 41 21.59 -21.80 0.55
N TYR A 42 22.79 -21.39 0.11
CA TYR A 42 22.91 -20.36 -0.93
C TYR A 42 22.25 -20.79 -2.25
N ARG A 43 22.29 -22.07 -2.61
CA ARG A 43 21.63 -22.60 -3.79
C ARG A 43 20.09 -22.54 -3.60
N ILE A 44 19.59 -22.91 -2.45
CA ILE A 44 18.18 -22.81 -2.09
C ILE A 44 17.72 -21.34 -2.10
N LEU A 45 18.45 -20.43 -1.46
CA LEU A 45 18.12 -19.01 -1.42
C LEU A 45 18.09 -18.41 -2.82
N ARG A 46 19.04 -18.74 -3.70
CA ARG A 46 19.07 -18.27 -5.08
C ARG A 46 17.80 -18.70 -5.83
N THR A 47 17.38 -19.96 -5.68
CA THR A 47 16.13 -20.45 -6.28
C THR A 47 14.92 -19.76 -5.66
N LEU A 48 14.83 -19.64 -4.34
CA LEU A 48 13.71 -18.97 -3.69
C LEU A 48 13.60 -17.49 -4.07
N VAL A 49 14.73 -16.81 -4.28
CA VAL A 49 14.75 -15.41 -4.74
C VAL A 49 14.35 -15.31 -6.22
N SER A 50 14.89 -16.19 -7.11
CA SER A 50 14.51 -16.17 -8.52
C SER A 50 13.01 -16.49 -8.74
N GLU A 51 12.44 -17.35 -7.90
CA GLU A 51 11.02 -17.71 -7.94
C GLU A 51 10.13 -16.75 -7.10
N GLY A 52 10.70 -15.70 -6.51
CA GLY A 52 9.95 -14.70 -5.73
C GLY A 52 9.46 -15.15 -4.36
N TYR A 53 9.87 -16.34 -3.86
CA TYR A 53 9.52 -16.84 -2.53
C TYR A 53 10.35 -16.23 -1.40
N ALA A 54 11.53 -15.71 -1.70
CA ALA A 54 12.34 -14.90 -0.78
C ALA A 54 12.78 -13.61 -1.47
N ALA A 55 13.13 -12.60 -0.69
CA ALA A 55 13.67 -11.34 -1.18
C ALA A 55 14.78 -10.84 -0.23
N ALA A 56 15.74 -10.06 -0.75
CA ALA A 56 16.65 -9.32 0.10
C ALA A 56 15.92 -8.20 0.83
N ALA A 57 16.13 -8.06 2.13
CA ALA A 57 15.51 -6.99 2.92
C ALA A 57 16.15 -5.64 2.56
N PRO A 58 15.38 -4.61 2.24
CA PRO A 58 15.91 -3.27 1.95
C PRO A 58 16.67 -2.70 3.15
N GLY A 59 17.91 -2.25 2.95
CA GLY A 59 18.70 -1.58 3.99
C GLY A 59 19.26 -2.45 5.12
N ALA A 60 18.96 -3.73 5.16
CA ALA A 60 19.37 -4.64 6.23
C ALA A 60 20.49 -5.59 5.74
N GLY A 61 21.73 -5.17 5.75
CA GLY A 61 22.97 -5.88 5.37
C GLY A 61 22.89 -7.41 5.25
N GLY A 62 22.50 -7.90 4.06
CA GLY A 62 22.49 -9.34 3.76
C GLY A 62 21.39 -10.18 4.42
N ARG A 63 20.30 -9.57 4.92
CA ARG A 63 19.11 -10.27 5.43
C ARG A 63 18.12 -10.62 4.33
N TYR A 64 17.41 -11.73 4.52
CA TYR A 64 16.34 -12.21 3.65
C TYR A 64 15.01 -12.17 4.38
N VAL A 65 13.94 -11.89 3.63
CA VAL A 65 12.54 -11.89 4.08
C VAL A 65 11.70 -12.77 3.17
N LEU A 66 10.46 -13.10 3.57
CA LEU A 66 9.51 -13.75 2.66
C LEU A 66 9.24 -12.87 1.44
N GLY A 67 9.36 -13.45 0.26
CA GLY A 67 9.00 -12.83 -1.00
C GLY A 67 7.48 -12.83 -1.25
N PRO A 68 7.01 -12.08 -2.27
CA PRO A 68 5.58 -11.98 -2.60
C PRO A 68 4.95 -13.33 -2.97
N ALA A 69 5.66 -14.20 -3.68
CA ALA A 69 5.16 -15.52 -4.05
C ALA A 69 4.86 -16.42 -2.82
N ALA A 70 5.69 -16.33 -1.77
CA ALA A 70 5.45 -17.07 -0.54
C ALA A 70 4.20 -16.57 0.22
N ARG A 71 3.97 -15.27 0.21
CA ARG A 71 2.78 -14.67 0.84
C ARG A 71 1.49 -15.05 0.12
N SER A 72 1.52 -15.20 -1.20
CA SER A 72 0.36 -15.59 -1.99
C SER A 72 -0.03 -17.07 -1.85
N LEU A 73 0.86 -17.95 -1.37
CA LEU A 73 0.53 -19.37 -1.13
C LEU A 73 -0.51 -19.59 -0.01
N GLY A 74 -0.60 -18.66 0.93
CA GLY A 74 -1.57 -18.72 2.03
C GLY A 74 -2.89 -17.99 1.73
N ALA A 75 -2.99 -17.34 0.57
CA ALA A 75 -4.21 -16.65 0.16
C ALA A 75 -5.28 -17.67 -0.24
N PRO A 76 -6.55 -17.53 0.21
CA PRO A 76 -7.64 -18.38 -0.23
C PRO A 76 -7.78 -18.37 -1.77
N PRO A 77 -8.21 -19.47 -2.41
CA PRO A 77 -8.52 -19.49 -3.84
C PRO A 77 -9.53 -18.37 -4.16
N GLY A 78 -9.15 -17.46 -5.04
CA GLY A 78 -9.97 -16.28 -5.38
C GLY A 78 -9.66 -15.02 -4.60
N GLU A 79 -8.74 -15.04 -3.62
CA GLU A 79 -8.21 -13.77 -3.08
C GLU A 79 -7.45 -13.00 -4.16
N PRO A 80 -7.75 -11.71 -4.30
CA PRO A 80 -7.06 -10.87 -5.27
C PRO A 80 -5.55 -10.84 -4.97
N PRO A 81 -4.69 -10.73 -6.00
CA PRO A 81 -3.24 -10.62 -5.82
C PRO A 81 -2.92 -9.56 -4.77
N ASP A 82 -1.86 -9.81 -3.96
CA ASP A 82 -1.37 -8.85 -2.96
C ASP A 82 -1.25 -7.46 -3.60
N LEU A 83 -2.25 -6.65 -3.32
CA LEU A 83 -2.43 -5.33 -3.92
C LEU A 83 -1.19 -4.44 -3.70
N ALA A 84 -0.55 -4.57 -2.53
CA ALA A 84 0.67 -3.84 -2.21
C ALA A 84 1.85 -4.31 -3.07
N ALA A 85 1.98 -5.61 -3.30
CA ALA A 85 3.05 -6.16 -4.15
C ALA A 85 2.87 -5.76 -5.62
N VAL A 86 1.64 -5.79 -6.14
CA VAL A 86 1.32 -5.36 -7.52
C VAL A 86 1.55 -3.86 -7.71
N ALA A 87 1.16 -3.03 -6.73
CA ALA A 87 1.27 -1.58 -6.82
C ALA A 87 2.69 -1.05 -6.57
N ARG A 88 3.51 -1.78 -5.81
CA ARG A 88 4.83 -1.31 -5.34
C ARG A 88 5.75 -0.76 -6.44
N PRO A 89 6.01 -1.43 -7.57
CA PRO A 89 6.90 -0.90 -8.60
C PRO A 89 6.41 0.43 -9.17
N ALA A 90 5.09 0.55 -9.42
CA ALA A 90 4.48 1.77 -9.93
C ALA A 90 4.52 2.91 -8.89
N MET A 91 4.33 2.61 -7.61
CA MET A 91 4.44 3.57 -6.51
C MET A 91 5.86 4.10 -6.37
N GLU A 92 6.87 3.24 -6.43
CA GLU A 92 8.29 3.62 -6.34
C GLU A 92 8.71 4.51 -7.52
N ALA A 93 8.30 4.16 -8.73
CA ALA A 93 8.53 4.97 -9.93
C ALA A 93 7.86 6.35 -9.81
N LEU A 94 6.61 6.41 -9.32
CA LEU A 94 5.89 7.66 -9.11
C LEU A 94 6.56 8.52 -8.03
N ALA A 95 6.94 7.93 -6.90
CA ALA A 95 7.64 8.62 -5.81
C ALA A 95 8.98 9.21 -6.28
N ALA A 96 9.78 8.44 -7.02
CA ALA A 96 11.03 8.91 -7.60
C ALA A 96 10.81 10.07 -8.59
N ARG A 97 9.80 9.97 -9.46
CA ARG A 97 9.48 10.99 -10.47
C ARG A 97 8.97 12.29 -9.85
N LEU A 98 8.07 12.19 -8.87
CA LEU A 98 7.51 13.35 -8.21
C LEU A 98 8.44 13.92 -7.14
N GLY A 99 9.37 13.14 -6.60
CA GLY A 99 10.10 13.51 -5.40
C GLY A 99 9.20 13.66 -4.17
N GLU A 100 8.04 13.00 -4.15
CA GLU A 100 7.04 13.08 -3.09
C GLU A 100 6.69 11.67 -2.58
N THR A 101 6.24 11.58 -1.33
CA THR A 101 5.82 10.29 -0.74
C THR A 101 4.52 9.81 -1.41
N VAL A 102 4.50 8.54 -1.81
CA VAL A 102 3.34 7.88 -2.39
C VAL A 102 2.83 6.80 -1.45
N LYS A 103 1.52 6.79 -1.19
CA LYS A 103 0.85 5.80 -0.34
C LYS A 103 -0.18 5.02 -1.13
N LEU A 104 -0.41 3.78 -0.74
CA LEU A 104 -1.56 2.99 -1.11
C LEU A 104 -2.46 2.85 0.12
N VAL A 105 -3.70 3.29 0.00
CA VAL A 105 -4.66 3.35 1.11
C VAL A 105 -5.87 2.50 0.76
N VAL A 106 -6.29 1.63 1.66
CA VAL A 106 -7.47 0.78 1.53
C VAL A 106 -8.51 1.12 2.59
N ARG A 107 -9.79 0.80 2.32
CA ARG A 107 -10.84 0.86 3.32
C ARG A 107 -10.89 -0.46 4.11
N GLU A 108 -10.87 -0.37 5.41
CA GLU A 108 -11.13 -1.47 6.34
C GLU A 108 -12.26 -1.07 7.30
N GLY A 109 -13.45 -1.61 7.08
CA GLY A 109 -14.62 -1.22 7.88
C GLY A 109 -14.93 0.26 7.76
N MET A 110 -14.82 0.98 8.88
CA MET A 110 -15.10 2.43 9.01
C MET A 110 -13.86 3.31 8.95
N GLU A 111 -12.70 2.74 8.69
CA GLU A 111 -11.41 3.43 8.63
C GLU A 111 -10.73 3.21 7.28
N ALA A 112 -9.80 4.08 6.98
CA ALA A 112 -8.84 3.87 5.91
C ALA A 112 -7.47 3.54 6.48
N VAL A 113 -6.81 2.55 5.91
CA VAL A 113 -5.52 2.02 6.36
C VAL A 113 -4.48 2.20 5.27
N THR A 114 -3.31 2.68 5.65
CA THR A 114 -2.15 2.75 4.73
C THR A 114 -1.56 1.35 4.57
N LEU A 115 -1.74 0.76 3.39
CA LEU A 115 -1.28 -0.60 3.06
C LEU A 115 0.18 -0.63 2.62
N ALA A 116 0.63 0.38 1.88
CA ALA A 116 2.00 0.50 1.40
C ALA A 116 2.44 1.96 1.31
N VAL A 117 3.76 2.18 1.39
CA VAL A 117 4.39 3.50 1.26
C VAL A 117 5.63 3.37 0.39
N ALA A 118 5.78 4.29 -0.57
CA ALA A 118 7.00 4.52 -1.33
C ALA A 118 7.54 5.92 -1.00
N ILE A 119 8.76 5.97 -0.50
CA ILE A 119 9.44 7.21 -0.07
C ILE A 119 10.47 7.58 -1.14
N PRO A 120 10.48 8.82 -1.64
CA PRO A 120 11.48 9.26 -2.60
C PRO A 120 12.87 9.37 -1.96
N ARG A 121 13.91 9.26 -2.75
CA ARG A 121 15.29 9.52 -2.31
C ARG A 121 15.54 11.04 -2.26
N ARG A 122 15.00 11.71 -1.23
CA ARG A 122 15.18 13.15 -0.97
C ARG A 122 15.45 13.38 0.51
N GLU A 123 16.18 14.47 0.82
CA GLU A 123 16.49 14.87 2.21
C GLU A 123 15.24 15.26 3.00
N ALA A 124 14.22 15.82 2.34
CA ALA A 124 12.98 16.23 2.99
C ALA A 124 11.76 15.71 2.22
N CYS A 125 10.94 14.89 2.88
CA CYS A 125 9.65 14.41 2.38
C CYS A 125 8.68 14.18 3.54
N ILE A 126 7.37 14.12 3.23
CA ILE A 126 6.36 13.82 4.24
C ILE A 126 6.50 12.36 4.68
N ALA A 127 6.76 12.16 5.97
CA ALA A 127 6.82 10.82 6.56
C ALA A 127 5.43 10.17 6.57
N SER A 128 5.37 8.91 6.16
CA SER A 128 4.15 8.09 6.22
C SER A 128 4.52 6.68 6.67
N ARG A 129 3.60 6.00 7.35
CA ARG A 129 3.84 4.65 7.88
C ARG A 129 2.75 3.69 7.42
N VAL A 130 3.16 2.48 7.05
CA VAL A 130 2.25 1.35 6.84
C VAL A 130 1.49 1.07 8.14
N GLY A 131 0.20 0.72 8.04
CA GLY A 131 -0.66 0.49 9.18
C GLY A 131 -1.29 1.76 9.79
N THR A 132 -0.92 2.97 9.32
CA THR A 132 -1.59 4.20 9.77
C THR A 132 -3.07 4.15 9.44
N ARG A 133 -3.93 4.39 10.45
CA ARG A 133 -5.39 4.39 10.36
C ARG A 133 -5.94 5.80 10.50
N LEU A 134 -6.91 6.15 9.68
CA LEU A 134 -7.63 7.43 9.75
C LEU A 134 -9.13 7.20 9.49
N PRO A 135 -10.01 7.97 10.17
CA PRO A 135 -11.44 7.95 9.88
C PRO A 135 -11.74 8.32 8.43
N LEU A 136 -12.78 7.73 7.85
CA LEU A 136 -13.13 7.89 6.43
C LEU A 136 -13.55 9.32 6.01
N HIS A 137 -13.80 10.24 6.96
CA HIS A 137 -14.07 11.64 6.64
C HIS A 137 -12.82 12.53 6.58
N VAL A 138 -11.63 12.01 6.97
CA VAL A 138 -10.39 12.76 7.14
C VAL A 138 -9.48 12.62 5.93
N GLY A 139 -9.41 13.66 5.10
CA GLY A 139 -8.47 13.71 3.98
C GLY A 139 -9.04 13.25 2.64
N ALA A 140 -8.30 13.54 1.57
CA ALA A 140 -8.76 13.33 0.21
C ALA A 140 -8.98 11.85 -0.13
N SER A 141 -8.03 10.97 0.20
CA SER A 141 -8.14 9.53 -0.11
C SER A 141 -9.28 8.86 0.63
N GLN A 142 -9.48 9.20 1.90
CA GLN A 142 -10.51 8.66 2.76
C GLN A 142 -11.91 9.04 2.25
N ARG A 143 -12.12 10.32 1.96
CA ARG A 143 -13.40 10.82 1.42
C ARG A 143 -13.68 10.24 0.03
N LEU A 144 -12.65 10.09 -0.79
CA LEU A 144 -12.80 9.48 -2.10
C LEU A 144 -13.20 7.99 -1.99
N LEU A 145 -12.57 7.22 -1.10
CA LEU A 145 -12.97 5.84 -0.81
C LEU A 145 -14.36 5.76 -0.19
N LEU A 146 -14.69 6.68 0.73
CA LEU A 146 -16.03 6.73 1.35
C LEU A 146 -17.13 7.02 0.32
N ALA A 147 -16.89 7.93 -0.63
CA ALA A 147 -17.87 8.24 -1.67
C ALA A 147 -18.27 7.03 -2.52
N HIS A 148 -17.38 6.07 -2.68
CA HIS A 148 -17.58 4.83 -3.43
C HIS A 148 -17.82 3.60 -2.55
N ALA A 149 -17.88 3.77 -1.23
CA ALA A 149 -18.18 2.69 -0.29
C ALA A 149 -19.68 2.30 -0.34
N PRO A 150 -20.04 1.09 0.14
CA PRO A 150 -21.44 0.70 0.28
C PRO A 150 -22.25 1.75 1.07
N GLU A 151 -23.53 1.88 0.73
CA GLU A 151 -24.39 2.90 1.35
C GLU A 151 -24.49 2.75 2.87
N ALA A 152 -24.48 1.53 3.37
CA ALA A 152 -24.49 1.27 4.81
C ALA A 152 -23.27 1.92 5.52
N VAL A 153 -22.08 1.86 4.90
CA VAL A 153 -20.85 2.48 5.41
C VAL A 153 -20.98 4.01 5.38
N ARG A 154 -21.44 4.58 4.25
CA ARG A 154 -21.66 6.03 4.11
C ARG A 154 -22.60 6.54 5.19
N ARG A 155 -23.76 5.88 5.38
CA ARG A 155 -24.74 6.23 6.40
C ARG A 155 -24.16 6.14 7.82
N ALA A 156 -23.42 5.08 8.12
CA ALA A 156 -22.81 4.91 9.43
C ALA A 156 -21.78 6.00 9.74
N VAL A 157 -20.94 6.38 8.76
CA VAL A 157 -19.99 7.51 8.92
C VAL A 157 -20.74 8.84 9.12
N LEU A 158 -21.79 9.09 8.34
CA LEU A 158 -22.59 10.32 8.44
C LEU A 158 -23.36 10.43 9.77
N ALA A 159 -23.75 9.31 10.36
CA ALA A 159 -24.42 9.26 11.66
C ALA A 159 -23.46 9.30 12.86
N GLY A 160 -22.17 9.01 12.64
CA GLY A 160 -21.14 8.95 13.68
C GLY A 160 -20.48 10.29 13.97
N PRO A 161 -19.56 10.30 14.94
CA PRO A 161 -18.76 11.47 15.25
C PRO A 161 -17.77 11.77 14.10
N LEU A 162 -17.61 13.06 13.79
CA LEU A 162 -16.68 13.57 12.80
C LEU A 162 -15.62 14.47 13.48
N PRO A 163 -14.66 13.89 14.21
CA PRO A 163 -13.67 14.67 14.94
C PRO A 163 -12.79 15.50 14.00
N ARG A 164 -12.41 16.68 14.46
CA ARG A 164 -11.45 17.54 13.77
C ARG A 164 -10.04 16.99 13.95
N VAL A 165 -9.32 16.82 12.86
CA VAL A 165 -7.92 16.37 12.86
C VAL A 165 -7.00 17.51 12.40
N ALA A 166 -7.45 18.32 11.44
CA ALA A 166 -6.75 19.49 10.94
C ALA A 166 -7.76 20.62 10.64
N SER A 167 -7.29 21.81 10.28
CA SER A 167 -8.12 23.01 10.14
C SER A 167 -9.23 22.84 9.09
N ARG A 168 -8.99 22.10 8.02
CA ARG A 168 -9.94 21.87 6.94
C ARG A 168 -10.69 20.55 7.00
N THR A 169 -10.50 19.75 8.05
CA THR A 169 -11.29 18.52 8.26
C THR A 169 -12.78 18.84 8.23
N ILE A 170 -13.55 18.09 7.46
CA ILE A 170 -15.02 18.21 7.43
C ILE A 170 -15.58 17.59 8.70
N THR A 171 -16.22 18.41 9.56
CA THR A 171 -16.79 18.01 10.85
C THR A 171 -18.31 18.09 10.88
N SER A 172 -18.96 18.49 9.78
CA SER A 172 -20.42 18.56 9.65
C SER A 172 -20.91 17.43 8.76
N SER A 173 -21.84 16.62 9.28
CA SER A 173 -22.49 15.54 8.52
C SER A 173 -23.15 16.04 7.25
N ALA A 174 -23.89 17.18 7.31
CA ALA A 174 -24.52 17.78 6.16
C ALA A 174 -23.50 18.27 5.10
N ARG A 175 -22.36 18.82 5.53
CA ARG A 175 -21.27 19.21 4.62
C ARG A 175 -20.60 17.96 4.00
N LEU A 176 -20.35 16.94 4.80
CA LEU A 176 -19.77 15.68 4.33
C LEU A 176 -20.71 15.00 3.31
N ALA A 177 -22.01 14.94 3.59
CA ALA A 177 -22.98 14.36 2.64
C ALA A 177 -22.97 15.06 1.27
N ARG A 178 -22.94 16.40 1.25
CA ARG A 178 -22.83 17.17 -0.01
C ARG A 178 -21.49 16.93 -0.72
N ASP A 179 -20.41 16.84 0.03
CA ASP A 179 -19.08 16.54 -0.51
C ASP A 179 -19.07 15.16 -1.16
N LEU A 180 -19.54 14.12 -0.46
CA LEU A 180 -19.64 12.76 -1.01
C LEU A 180 -20.51 12.69 -2.25
N ALA A 181 -21.63 13.41 -2.30
CA ALA A 181 -22.47 13.49 -3.50
C ALA A 181 -21.73 14.12 -4.69
N SER A 182 -20.88 15.13 -4.44
CA SER A 182 -20.05 15.76 -5.48
C SER A 182 -18.91 14.85 -5.97
N LEU A 183 -18.55 13.85 -5.20
CA LEU A 183 -17.51 12.86 -5.52
C LEU A 183 -18.08 11.63 -6.23
N ALA A 184 -19.39 11.49 -6.34
CA ALA A 184 -20.03 10.40 -7.07
C ALA A 184 -19.56 10.38 -8.53
N GLY A 185 -18.99 9.26 -8.98
CA GLY A 185 -18.40 9.12 -10.31
C GLY A 185 -17.02 9.74 -10.51
N ARG A 186 -16.48 10.49 -9.56
CA ARG A 186 -15.10 11.00 -9.65
C ARG A 186 -14.11 9.89 -9.27
N ARG A 187 -12.99 9.88 -9.96
CA ARG A 187 -11.91 8.90 -9.70
C ARG A 187 -10.71 9.48 -8.99
N ASP A 188 -10.68 10.79 -8.79
CA ASP A 188 -9.60 11.48 -8.11
C ASP A 188 -10.10 12.65 -7.26
N LEU A 189 -9.31 12.99 -6.25
CA LEU A 189 -9.55 14.12 -5.36
C LEU A 189 -8.22 14.68 -4.86
N ALA A 190 -8.12 16.01 -4.82
CA ALA A 190 -7.02 16.71 -4.14
C ALA A 190 -7.57 17.55 -3.00
N GLY A 191 -6.81 17.61 -1.91
CA GLY A 191 -7.13 18.43 -0.74
C GLY A 191 -5.86 18.78 0.04
N HIS A 192 -5.98 19.69 0.99
CA HIS A 192 -4.89 20.07 1.90
C HIS A 192 -5.44 20.47 3.26
N ASP A 193 -4.60 20.38 4.30
CA ASP A 193 -4.95 20.71 5.70
C ASP A 193 -6.18 19.93 6.23
N GLU A 194 -6.40 18.74 5.72
CA GLU A 194 -7.55 17.91 6.08
C GLU A 194 -7.21 16.84 7.12
N GLY A 195 -6.00 16.26 7.06
CA GLY A 195 -5.53 15.24 7.99
C GLY A 195 -4.27 15.65 8.75
N VAL A 196 -3.45 16.51 8.17
CA VAL A 196 -2.24 17.10 8.76
C VAL A 196 -2.11 18.52 8.25
N GLU A 197 -1.82 19.48 9.13
CA GLU A 197 -1.60 20.87 8.74
C GLU A 197 -0.39 21.01 7.81
N GLY A 198 -0.50 21.87 6.80
CA GLY A 198 0.53 22.11 5.78
C GLY A 198 0.69 20.99 4.75
N VAL A 199 0.00 19.87 4.91
CA VAL A 199 0.10 18.72 4.01
C VAL A 199 -1.01 18.74 2.97
N GLY A 200 -0.62 18.68 1.70
CA GLY A 200 -1.50 18.40 0.58
C GLY A 200 -1.49 16.91 0.23
N ALA A 201 -2.61 16.43 -0.28
CA ALA A 201 -2.77 15.07 -0.77
C ALA A 201 -3.54 15.08 -2.10
N THR A 202 -3.06 14.30 -3.05
CA THR A 202 -3.79 13.98 -4.27
C THR A 202 -4.00 12.48 -4.31
N ALA A 203 -5.26 12.06 -4.36
CA ALA A 203 -5.69 10.66 -4.37
C ALA A 203 -6.32 10.29 -5.71
N ALA A 204 -6.09 9.07 -6.18
CA ALA A 204 -6.76 8.48 -7.32
C ALA A 204 -7.15 7.03 -7.02
N LEU A 205 -8.36 6.61 -7.44
CA LEU A 205 -8.86 5.27 -7.19
C LEU A 205 -8.11 4.21 -7.99
N VAL A 206 -7.80 3.11 -7.32
CA VAL A 206 -7.34 1.85 -7.91
C VAL A 206 -8.52 0.89 -7.93
N GLY A 207 -8.90 0.45 -9.12
CA GLY A 207 -10.19 -0.19 -9.40
C GLY A 207 -11.18 0.82 -9.98
N ALA A 208 -12.22 0.32 -10.64
CA ALA A 208 -13.16 1.17 -11.35
C ALA A 208 -14.62 0.83 -11.00
N PRO A 209 -15.51 1.83 -10.88
CA PRO A 209 -16.94 1.59 -10.83
C PRO A 209 -17.41 0.73 -12.03
N PRO A 210 -18.50 -0.10 -11.88
CA PRO A 210 -19.41 -0.14 -10.74
C PRO A 210 -18.94 -0.91 -9.52
N ALA A 211 -17.81 -1.64 -9.60
CA ALA A 211 -17.26 -2.33 -8.44
C ALA A 211 -16.71 -1.33 -7.42
N GLU A 212 -16.72 -1.71 -6.13
CA GLU A 212 -16.07 -0.92 -5.09
C GLU A 212 -14.57 -0.82 -5.39
N PRO A 213 -13.98 0.40 -5.37
CA PRO A 213 -12.55 0.55 -5.58
C PRO A 213 -11.74 -0.22 -4.54
N ARG A 214 -10.70 -0.90 -4.98
CA ARG A 214 -9.86 -1.72 -4.10
C ARG A 214 -8.97 -0.88 -3.19
N ALA A 215 -8.55 0.30 -3.67
CA ALA A 215 -7.69 1.22 -2.95
C ALA A 215 -7.74 2.64 -3.53
N ALA A 216 -7.06 3.56 -2.87
CA ALA A 216 -6.64 4.84 -3.40
C ALA A 216 -5.11 4.95 -3.42
N LEU A 217 -4.52 5.31 -4.56
CA LEU A 217 -3.14 5.73 -4.69
C LEU A 217 -3.06 7.22 -4.33
N VAL A 218 -2.10 7.60 -3.48
CA VAL A 218 -2.07 8.95 -2.90
C VAL A 218 -0.65 9.50 -2.94
N ALA A 219 -0.46 10.65 -3.62
CA ALA A 219 0.74 11.46 -3.47
C ALA A 219 0.52 12.48 -2.34
N VAL A 220 1.45 12.57 -1.38
CA VAL A 220 1.42 13.53 -0.27
C VAL A 220 2.63 14.45 -0.33
N TYR A 221 2.41 15.74 -0.11
CA TYR A 221 3.41 16.79 -0.32
C TYR A 221 3.20 17.96 0.64
N VAL A 222 4.23 18.77 0.85
CA VAL A 222 4.10 20.07 1.55
C VAL A 222 3.33 21.02 0.65
N PHE A 223 2.10 21.41 1.05
CA PHE A 223 1.19 22.17 0.19
C PHE A 223 1.74 23.55 -0.19
N ALA A 224 2.28 24.29 0.78
CA ALA A 224 2.79 25.64 0.57
C ALA A 224 3.97 25.71 -0.43
N SER A 225 4.68 24.60 -0.65
CA SER A 225 5.80 24.54 -1.60
C SER A 225 5.36 24.27 -3.05
N GLN A 226 4.08 24.03 -3.32
CA GLN A 226 3.58 23.59 -4.61
C GLN A 226 2.86 24.72 -5.36
N GLY A 227 3.39 25.10 -6.51
CA GLY A 227 2.68 25.98 -7.44
C GLY A 227 1.59 25.26 -8.25
N ALA A 228 0.65 26.01 -8.83
CA ALA A 228 -0.50 25.46 -9.57
C ALA A 228 -0.10 24.49 -10.70
N ARG A 229 1.00 24.75 -11.42
CA ARG A 229 1.52 23.86 -12.47
C ARG A 229 1.94 22.51 -11.87
N ARG A 230 2.64 22.55 -10.74
CA ARG A 230 3.13 21.33 -10.06
C ARG A 230 1.97 20.51 -9.50
N LEU A 231 0.95 21.13 -8.93
CA LEU A 231 -0.25 20.44 -8.46
C LEU A 231 -0.99 19.73 -9.60
N ARG A 232 -1.07 20.33 -10.78
CA ARG A 232 -1.64 19.67 -11.98
C ARG A 232 -0.81 18.46 -12.41
N GLU A 233 0.52 18.59 -12.39
CA GLU A 233 1.42 17.48 -12.72
C GLU A 233 1.27 16.33 -11.73
N ILE A 234 1.30 16.60 -10.41
CA ILE A 234 1.10 15.60 -9.36
C ILE A 234 -0.21 14.87 -9.59
N ARG A 235 -1.31 15.60 -9.84
CA ARG A 235 -2.62 15.02 -10.11
C ARG A 235 -2.61 14.10 -11.34
N ALA A 236 -2.11 14.58 -12.46
CA ALA A 236 -2.08 13.83 -13.71
C ALA A 236 -1.28 12.52 -13.55
N ARG A 237 -0.10 12.59 -12.92
CA ARG A 237 0.75 11.40 -12.72
C ARG A 237 0.18 10.42 -11.70
N THR A 238 -0.48 10.92 -10.65
CA THR A 238 -1.15 10.05 -9.67
C THR A 238 -2.30 9.28 -10.32
N VAL A 239 -3.11 9.94 -11.14
CA VAL A 239 -4.21 9.29 -11.89
C VAL A 239 -3.67 8.28 -12.89
N GLU A 240 -2.69 8.66 -13.71
CA GLU A 240 -2.05 7.76 -14.71
C GLU A 240 -1.51 6.48 -14.04
N THR A 241 -0.85 6.64 -12.88
CA THR A 241 -0.29 5.51 -12.14
C THR A 241 -1.38 4.64 -11.52
N ALA A 242 -2.44 5.22 -10.96
CA ALA A 242 -3.57 4.47 -10.42
C ALA A 242 -4.28 3.66 -11.52
N ASP A 243 -4.42 4.22 -12.73
CA ASP A 243 -4.97 3.51 -13.88
C ASP A 243 -4.07 2.37 -14.35
N ALA A 244 -2.75 2.55 -14.32
CA ALA A 244 -1.81 1.48 -14.63
C ALA A 244 -1.91 0.32 -13.63
N VAL A 245 -1.97 0.60 -12.32
CA VAL A 245 -2.17 -0.42 -11.29
C VAL A 245 -3.53 -1.11 -11.46
N THR A 246 -4.58 -0.37 -11.79
CA THR A 246 -5.92 -0.93 -12.06
C THR A 246 -5.89 -1.95 -13.19
N ARG A 247 -5.21 -1.64 -14.30
CA ARG A 247 -5.04 -2.58 -15.43
C ARG A 247 -4.31 -3.85 -15.01
N LEU A 248 -3.22 -3.72 -14.25
CA LEU A 248 -2.46 -4.89 -13.75
C LEU A 248 -3.31 -5.82 -12.87
N LEU A 249 -4.30 -5.28 -12.16
CA LEU A 249 -5.22 -6.04 -11.32
C LEU A 249 -6.36 -6.69 -12.11
N GLY A 250 -6.73 -6.16 -13.26
CA GLY A 250 -7.81 -6.66 -14.13
C GLY A 250 -7.36 -7.65 -15.19
N THR A 251 -6.06 -7.82 -15.40
CA THR A 251 -5.48 -8.69 -16.45
C THR A 251 -5.15 -10.11 -15.97
N ARG A 252 -5.63 -10.54 -14.79
CA ARG A 252 -5.43 -11.90 -14.27
C ARG A 252 -6.73 -12.60 -13.96
#